data_12eb7b78b5721c7c1bb65df0722d19ac
#
_entry.id   12eb7b78b5721c7c1bb65df0722d19ac
#
_cell.length_a   1.000
_cell.length_b   1.000
_cell.length_c   1.000
_cell.angle_alpha   90.00
_cell.angle_beta   90.00
_cell.angle_gamma   90.00
#
_symmetry.space_group_name_H-M   'P 1'
#
loop_
_entity.id
_entity.type
_entity.pdbx_description
1 polymer ?
#
loop_
_entity_poly.entity_id
_entity_poly.type
_entity_poly.pdbx_seq_one_letter_code
_entity_poly.pdbx_strand_id
1 'polypeptide(L)'
;WAFVLALLPVLSAAQVVDPNADPVRISGALGGTLSGYQMNGINARQQPLGYSLSGTLNISVYGWTLPFSVAISRQGSTFSQPFTRFGVSPEYKWVKLHAGHRNLRFSEFTLNNVTFLGGGVELRPKAFRFSAMYGMLQQAQRADENRYGVAQYKRMGYGALLGLGRKNTFDLTFFRAADDVSSLPLLDTLQRITPQASTTLGLRSRVQFAKDRLVLDADLAVGAYTHDLNAPRLDEDIYADRPIVGELGFNYASNLAGAGAVGLDYVKDKFTSGVQYRMVQPGFRTLGANYLLSDVEQITLRTAFPLAKDKLQLSGQFGVQRNNLSDRRFAGTARNIGSANVAYRPSTRVSVNLNYANFSIYQTLLLDTLFADSVLIDQVNHQVIVATLYQYGDAKRQHSWSLMTGYQQLSDRSDGPTDLGNRLINLNLQYQLRWLASRWGLVLGANYNDYSALLTTNERYGATVGATRMLKKDKLLLRLTHTWNRSQLPDRMDDIHSTHFSMNYRLSDRHALMLSAGNIRREGLQAFTETRGTVGYRMRF
;
A
#
# COMPACT_ATOMS: atom_id res chain seq x y z
N TRP A 1 34.99 15.56 7.13
CA TRP A 1 35.14 17.00 6.89
C TRP A 1 35.63 17.34 5.49
N ALA A 2 36.58 16.58 4.90
CA ALA A 2 37.07 16.77 3.54
C ALA A 2 35.99 16.61 2.44
N PHE A 3 35.01 15.72 2.66
CA PHE A 3 33.89 15.52 1.74
C PHE A 3 32.88 16.68 1.75
N VAL A 4 32.71 17.34 2.89
CA VAL A 4 31.84 18.53 3.04
C VAL A 4 32.47 19.74 2.36
N LEU A 5 33.79 19.88 2.43
CA LEU A 5 34.54 20.96 1.77
C LEU A 5 34.60 20.81 0.23
N ALA A 6 34.55 19.58 -0.30
CA ALA A 6 34.50 19.35 -1.76
C ALA A 6 33.10 19.62 -2.36
N LEU A 7 32.03 19.67 -1.56
CA LEU A 7 30.69 20.03 -2.00
C LEU A 7 30.43 21.54 -2.03
N LEU A 8 31.21 22.34 -1.31
CA LEU A 8 31.06 23.80 -1.26
C LEU A 8 31.21 24.51 -2.63
N PRO A 9 32.15 24.15 -3.53
CA PRO A 9 32.20 24.77 -4.84
C PRO A 9 31.10 24.33 -5.80
N VAL A 10 30.46 23.15 -5.55
CA VAL A 10 29.32 22.69 -6.35
C VAL A 10 28.03 23.43 -5.91
N LEU A 11 27.92 23.80 -4.65
CA LEU A 11 26.81 24.60 -4.12
C LEU A 11 26.92 26.08 -4.59
N SER A 12 28.11 26.62 -4.74
CA SER A 12 28.30 27.97 -5.26
C SER A 12 27.99 28.12 -6.75
N ALA A 13 28.14 27.06 -7.56
CA ALA A 13 27.69 27.04 -8.96
C ALA A 13 26.18 26.86 -9.14
N ALA A 14 25.44 26.50 -8.06
CA ALA A 14 23.98 26.33 -8.06
C ALA A 14 23.21 27.64 -7.79
N GLN A 15 23.87 28.74 -7.50
CA GLN A 15 23.28 30.05 -7.26
C GLN A 15 22.96 30.83 -8.55
N VAL A 16 22.45 30.16 -9.58
CA VAL A 16 21.80 30.90 -10.67
C VAL A 16 20.33 30.99 -10.36
N VAL A 17 19.96 32.05 -9.64
CA VAL A 17 18.59 32.54 -9.53
C VAL A 17 18.08 32.74 -10.95
N ASP A 18 16.95 32.12 -11.33
CA ASP A 18 16.33 32.40 -12.60
C ASP A 18 15.65 33.77 -12.52
N PRO A 19 16.20 34.82 -13.14
CA PRO A 19 15.66 36.17 -13.04
C PRO A 19 14.26 36.33 -13.69
N ASN A 20 13.83 35.34 -14.50
CA ASN A 20 12.52 35.31 -15.14
C ASN A 20 11.47 34.50 -14.36
N ALA A 21 11.86 33.84 -13.26
CA ALA A 21 10.91 33.14 -12.40
C ALA A 21 10.20 34.14 -11.47
N ASP A 22 8.90 33.91 -11.23
CA ASP A 22 8.16 34.65 -10.22
C ASP A 22 8.96 34.64 -8.89
N PRO A 23 9.21 35.81 -8.28
CA PRO A 23 10.07 35.90 -7.11
C PRO A 23 9.57 35.07 -5.93
N VAL A 24 8.26 35.00 -5.75
CA VAL A 24 7.62 34.14 -4.74
C VAL A 24 6.27 33.66 -5.23
N ARG A 25 6.07 32.35 -5.27
CA ARG A 25 4.78 31.74 -5.54
C ARG A 25 4.42 30.79 -4.42
N ILE A 26 3.25 31.02 -3.83
CA ILE A 26 2.73 30.18 -2.74
C ILE A 26 1.48 29.45 -3.27
N SER A 27 1.46 28.13 -3.11
CA SER A 27 0.31 27.29 -3.44
C SER A 27 0.19 26.15 -2.45
N GLY A 28 -1.03 25.70 -2.21
CA GLY A 28 -1.19 24.63 -1.25
C GLY A 28 -2.64 24.29 -0.96
N ALA A 29 -2.81 23.37 -0.04
CA ALA A 29 -4.12 23.02 0.51
C ALA A 29 -3.98 22.71 2.00
N LEU A 30 -4.89 23.24 2.79
CA LEU A 30 -5.08 22.89 4.19
C LEU A 30 -6.47 22.30 4.35
N GLY A 31 -6.59 21.22 5.11
CA GLY A 31 -7.87 20.59 5.39
C GLY A 31 -7.93 20.13 6.84
N GLY A 32 -9.05 20.36 7.48
CA GLY A 32 -9.34 19.86 8.81
C GLY A 32 -10.68 19.15 8.83
N THR A 33 -10.78 18.07 9.59
CA THR A 33 -12.05 17.39 9.86
C THR A 33 -12.23 17.20 11.35
N LEU A 34 -13.48 17.33 11.79
CA LEU A 34 -13.94 17.01 13.13
C LEU A 34 -15.04 15.94 12.98
N SER A 35 -14.94 14.84 13.70
CA SER A 35 -15.91 13.76 13.66
C SER A 35 -16.44 13.46 15.05
N GLY A 36 -17.78 13.34 15.14
CA GLY A 36 -18.48 12.84 16.32
C GLY A 36 -18.98 11.41 16.07
N TYR A 37 -18.95 10.58 17.11
CA TYR A 37 -19.37 9.20 17.06
C TYR A 37 -20.15 8.81 18.31
N GLN A 38 -21.28 8.13 18.10
CA GLN A 38 -22.11 7.60 19.16
C GLN A 38 -22.59 6.19 18.81
N MET A 39 -22.56 5.31 19.78
CA MET A 39 -23.03 3.93 19.68
C MET A 39 -23.96 3.63 20.86
N ASN A 40 -25.12 3.04 20.56
CA ASN A 40 -26.08 2.55 21.55
C ASN A 40 -26.38 1.08 21.26
N GLY A 41 -26.51 0.26 22.31
CA GLY A 41 -26.85 -1.16 22.21
C GLY A 41 -25.66 -2.12 22.27
N ILE A 42 -24.48 -1.69 21.88
CA ILE A 42 -23.24 -2.45 22.00
C ILE A 42 -22.07 -1.51 22.40
N ASN A 43 -20.93 -2.09 22.76
CA ASN A 43 -19.74 -1.32 23.10
C ASN A 43 -19.27 -0.43 21.94
N ALA A 44 -18.92 0.80 22.26
CA ALA A 44 -18.41 1.76 21.30
C ALA A 44 -17.14 1.25 20.60
N ARG A 45 -17.11 1.30 19.28
CA ARG A 45 -15.97 0.86 18.44
C ARG A 45 -14.95 1.96 18.20
N GLN A 46 -15.33 3.20 18.48
CA GLN A 46 -14.50 4.39 18.26
C GLN A 46 -14.66 5.36 19.43
N GLN A 47 -13.71 6.29 19.57
CA GLN A 47 -13.86 7.38 20.54
C GLN A 47 -14.97 8.34 20.09
N PRO A 48 -15.66 9.00 21.05
CA PRO A 48 -16.76 9.91 20.74
C PRO A 48 -16.38 11.08 19.86
N LEU A 49 -15.13 11.56 19.97
CA LEU A 49 -14.62 12.70 19.21
C LEU A 49 -13.30 12.35 18.54
N GLY A 50 -13.22 12.60 17.23
CA GLY A 50 -12.03 12.48 16.43
C GLY A 50 -11.74 13.77 15.66
N TYR A 51 -10.47 14.05 15.39
CA TYR A 51 -10.08 15.14 14.50
C TYR A 51 -8.93 14.75 13.60
N SER A 52 -8.86 15.38 12.43
CA SER A 52 -7.68 15.32 11.58
C SER A 52 -7.38 16.69 11.00
N LEU A 53 -6.10 17.00 10.90
CA LEU A 53 -5.58 18.17 10.21
C LEU A 53 -4.54 17.67 9.20
N SER A 54 -4.68 18.06 7.95
CA SER A 54 -3.71 17.74 6.90
C SER A 54 -3.46 18.94 6.04
N GLY A 55 -2.23 19.08 5.56
CA GLY A 55 -1.89 20.20 4.71
C GLY A 55 -0.66 19.93 3.85
N THR A 56 -0.66 20.58 2.70
CA THR A 56 0.49 20.71 1.83
C THR A 56 0.66 22.18 1.50
N LEU A 57 1.87 22.68 1.63
CA LEU A 57 2.25 24.04 1.29
C LEU A 57 3.46 23.95 0.34
N ASN A 58 3.33 24.49 -0.84
CA ASN A 58 4.41 24.61 -1.81
C ASN A 58 4.78 26.09 -1.93
N ILE A 59 5.96 26.44 -1.48
CA ILE A 59 6.54 27.76 -1.64
C ILE A 59 7.58 27.66 -2.73
N SER A 60 7.45 28.43 -3.78
CA SER A 60 8.49 28.58 -4.81
C SER A 60 9.14 29.93 -4.65
N VAL A 61 10.45 29.97 -4.50
CA VAL A 61 11.27 31.19 -4.35
C VAL A 61 12.37 31.14 -5.41
N TYR A 62 12.31 32.01 -6.40
CA TYR A 62 13.27 32.08 -7.50
C TYR A 62 13.60 30.71 -8.14
N GLY A 63 12.58 29.89 -8.37
CA GLY A 63 12.71 28.54 -8.96
C GLY A 63 13.01 27.41 -7.97
N TRP A 64 13.31 27.70 -6.71
CA TRP A 64 13.33 26.70 -5.64
C TRP A 64 11.92 26.35 -5.21
N THR A 65 11.57 25.08 -5.27
CA THR A 65 10.29 24.58 -4.77
C THR A 65 10.48 23.95 -3.39
N LEU A 66 9.74 24.44 -2.41
CA LEU A 66 9.79 24.03 -1.00
C LEU A 66 8.45 23.39 -0.63
N PRO A 67 8.23 22.10 -0.90
CA PRO A 67 7.01 21.41 -0.51
C PRO A 67 7.07 21.02 0.98
N PHE A 68 6.16 21.58 1.75
CA PHE A 68 5.88 21.20 3.14
C PHE A 68 4.66 20.29 3.19
N SER A 69 4.68 19.32 4.08
CA SER A 69 3.51 18.50 4.38
C SER A 69 3.35 18.33 5.89
N VAL A 70 2.10 18.37 6.33
CA VAL A 70 1.72 18.10 7.71
C VAL A 70 0.49 17.20 7.73
N ALA A 71 0.49 16.22 8.61
CA ALA A 71 -0.67 15.38 8.89
C ALA A 71 -0.70 15.10 10.39
N ILE A 72 -1.78 15.52 11.04
CA ILE A 72 -2.03 15.30 12.47
C ILE A 72 -3.40 14.67 12.54
N SER A 73 -3.52 13.51 13.17
CA SER A 73 -4.80 12.81 13.28
C SER A 73 -4.92 12.19 14.67
N ARG A 74 -6.08 12.41 15.29
CA ARG A 74 -6.56 11.62 16.41
C ARG A 74 -7.91 11.04 16.01
N GLN A 75 -7.86 9.95 15.26
CA GLN A 75 -9.05 9.19 14.99
C GLN A 75 -9.29 8.22 16.14
N GLY A 76 -10.48 8.28 16.68
CA GLY A 76 -10.91 7.47 17.78
C GLY A 76 -11.22 6.03 17.41
N SER A 77 -10.39 5.38 16.62
CA SER A 77 -10.41 3.92 16.56
C SER A 77 -9.62 3.39 17.75
N THR A 78 -9.94 2.20 18.18
CA THR A 78 -9.13 1.41 19.12
C THR A 78 -7.69 1.22 18.64
N PHE A 79 -7.37 1.61 17.43
CA PHE A 79 -6.07 1.84 16.85
C PHE A 79 -5.67 3.32 17.04
N SER A 80 -5.15 3.64 18.19
CA SER A 80 -4.55 4.94 18.45
C SER A 80 -3.17 4.97 17.76
N GLN A 81 -3.13 5.46 16.53
CA GLN A 81 -1.89 5.90 15.91
C GLN A 81 -1.98 7.43 15.75
N PRO A 82 -1.36 8.20 16.63
CA PRO A 82 -1.17 9.62 16.41
C PRO A 82 -0.14 9.79 15.30
N PHE A 83 -0.57 9.86 14.05
CA PHE A 83 0.31 10.18 12.94
C PHE A 83 0.55 11.69 12.90
N THR A 84 1.50 12.15 13.66
CA THR A 84 2.06 13.48 13.44
C THR A 84 3.26 13.33 12.52
N ARG A 85 3.09 13.70 11.28
CA ARG A 85 4.16 13.69 10.28
C ARG A 85 4.31 15.08 9.70
N PHE A 86 5.53 15.57 9.71
CA PHE A 86 5.89 16.85 9.11
C PHE A 86 7.18 16.68 8.31
N GLY A 87 7.33 17.46 7.29
CA GLY A 87 8.58 17.45 6.55
C GLY A 87 8.57 18.38 5.34
N VAL A 88 9.75 18.68 4.86
CA VAL A 88 10.00 19.55 3.73
C VAL A 88 10.95 18.86 2.75
N SER A 89 10.73 19.09 1.46
CA SER A 89 11.61 18.55 0.40
C SER A 89 11.91 19.62 -0.64
N PRO A 90 12.77 20.62 -0.30
CA PRO A 90 13.17 21.65 -1.26
C PRO A 90 13.81 21.02 -2.49
N GLU A 91 13.36 21.46 -3.66
CA GLU A 91 13.81 20.96 -4.96
C GLU A 91 14.15 22.14 -5.87
N TYR A 92 15.35 22.07 -6.48
CA TYR A 92 15.79 23.00 -7.50
C TYR A 92 16.57 22.27 -8.58
N LYS A 93 16.06 22.32 -9.81
CA LYS A 93 16.64 21.65 -10.99
C LYS A 93 16.92 20.16 -10.70
N TRP A 94 18.17 19.81 -10.48
CA TRP A 94 18.64 18.43 -10.29
C TRP A 94 18.95 18.08 -8.81
N VAL A 95 18.73 19.03 -7.89
CA VAL A 95 18.97 18.87 -6.44
C VAL A 95 17.63 18.82 -5.72
N LYS A 96 17.44 17.81 -4.87
CA LYS A 96 16.32 17.70 -3.95
C LYS A 96 16.83 17.31 -2.58
N LEU A 97 16.47 18.09 -1.58
CA LEU A 97 16.81 17.84 -0.20
C LEU A 97 15.58 17.32 0.53
N HIS A 98 15.78 16.61 1.63
CA HIS A 98 14.72 16.08 2.45
C HIS A 98 15.01 16.37 3.92
N ALA A 99 14.01 16.86 4.66
CA ALA A 99 14.08 17.05 6.10
C ALA A 99 12.74 16.73 6.75
N GLY A 100 12.78 16.10 7.94
CA GLY A 100 11.60 15.64 8.67
C GLY A 100 11.18 14.22 8.31
N HIS A 101 9.88 13.92 8.39
CA HIS A 101 9.34 12.60 8.03
C HIS A 101 9.28 12.48 6.52
N ARG A 102 10.15 11.66 5.95
CA ARG A 102 10.25 11.39 4.49
C ARG A 102 10.43 9.91 4.24
N ASN A 103 10.22 9.53 2.99
CA ASN A 103 10.54 8.20 2.49
C ASN A 103 11.36 8.33 1.21
N LEU A 104 12.35 7.48 1.09
CA LEU A 104 13.16 7.29 -0.11
C LEU A 104 13.05 5.83 -0.53
N ARG A 105 13.32 5.58 -1.79
CA ARG A 105 13.37 4.24 -2.35
C ARG A 105 14.65 4.05 -3.13
N PHE A 106 15.45 3.06 -2.76
CA PHE A 106 16.64 2.67 -3.48
C PHE A 106 16.37 1.44 -4.35
N SER A 107 16.00 0.32 -3.71
CA SER A 107 15.56 -0.89 -4.39
C SER A 107 14.50 -1.64 -3.58
N GLU A 108 13.93 -2.71 -4.14
CA GLU A 108 12.98 -3.56 -3.42
C GLU A 108 13.64 -4.24 -2.22
N PHE A 109 14.93 -4.59 -2.35
CA PHE A 109 15.65 -5.41 -1.38
C PHE A 109 16.58 -4.62 -0.44
N THR A 110 16.67 -3.31 -0.57
CA THR A 110 17.50 -2.46 0.29
C THR A 110 16.63 -1.50 1.10
N LEU A 111 16.42 -0.27 0.61
CA LEU A 111 15.47 0.69 1.19
C LEU A 111 14.25 0.80 0.28
N ASN A 112 13.08 0.40 0.78
CA ASN A 112 11.85 0.38 0.03
C ASN A 112 10.71 1.08 0.78
N ASN A 113 10.59 2.40 0.55
CA ASN A 113 9.50 3.23 1.05
C ASN A 113 9.27 3.20 2.58
N VAL A 114 10.29 2.94 3.37
CA VAL A 114 10.22 3.09 4.82
C VAL A 114 10.28 4.58 5.16
N THR A 115 9.34 5.04 5.97
CA THR A 115 9.35 6.43 6.46
C THR A 115 10.43 6.58 7.52
N PHE A 116 11.24 7.63 7.41
CA PHE A 116 12.25 8.01 8.39
C PHE A 116 12.03 9.45 8.86
N LEU A 117 12.41 9.75 10.07
CA LEU A 117 12.53 11.11 10.59
C LEU A 117 14.00 11.51 10.56
N GLY A 118 14.37 12.40 9.63
CA GLY A 118 15.77 12.74 9.44
C GLY A 118 16.01 13.66 8.25
N GLY A 119 17.16 13.46 7.61
CA GLY A 119 17.57 14.20 6.41
C GLY A 119 17.91 13.29 5.24
N GLY A 120 17.84 13.83 4.05
CA GLY A 120 18.23 13.12 2.83
C GLY A 120 18.52 14.09 1.68
N VAL A 121 19.17 13.57 0.65
CA VAL A 121 19.50 14.30 -0.57
C VAL A 121 19.31 13.41 -1.79
N GLU A 122 18.77 13.97 -2.85
CA GLU A 122 18.74 13.38 -4.19
C GLU A 122 19.39 14.34 -5.18
N LEU A 123 20.37 13.86 -5.94
CA LEU A 123 21.05 14.58 -6.99
C LEU A 123 20.87 13.85 -8.31
N ARG A 124 20.34 14.52 -9.32
CA ARG A 124 20.04 13.91 -10.64
C ARG A 124 20.57 14.74 -11.81
N PRO A 125 21.89 15.09 -11.84
CA PRO A 125 22.45 15.84 -12.94
C PRO A 125 22.65 14.92 -14.16
N LYS A 126 21.90 15.20 -15.24
CA LYS A 126 21.96 14.47 -16.53
C LYS A 126 21.81 12.94 -16.37
N ALA A 127 22.90 12.19 -16.48
CA ALA A 127 22.92 10.72 -16.42
C ALA A 127 23.34 10.16 -15.06
N PHE A 128 23.79 11.02 -14.17
CA PHE A 128 24.22 10.64 -12.83
C PHE A 128 23.06 10.77 -11.84
N ARG A 129 22.95 9.82 -10.93
CA ARG A 129 22.00 9.80 -9.83
C ARG A 129 22.72 9.50 -8.53
N PHE A 130 22.52 10.33 -7.55
CA PHE A 130 22.96 10.08 -6.19
C PHE A 130 21.81 10.36 -5.24
N SER A 131 21.58 9.45 -4.30
CA SER A 131 20.63 9.67 -3.23
C SER A 131 21.25 9.18 -1.93
N ALA A 132 21.04 9.92 -0.85
CA ALA A 132 21.51 9.51 0.48
C ALA A 132 20.48 9.91 1.54
N MET A 133 20.43 9.15 2.63
CA MET A 133 19.56 9.45 3.76
C MET A 133 20.21 9.03 5.07
N TYR A 134 19.82 9.74 6.13
CA TYR A 134 20.09 9.41 7.51
C TYR A 134 18.87 9.79 8.37
N GLY A 135 18.41 8.88 9.23
CA GLY A 135 17.28 9.20 10.09
C GLY A 135 16.80 8.04 10.95
N MET A 136 15.87 8.38 11.83
CA MET A 136 15.18 7.44 12.70
C MET A 136 14.04 6.78 11.94
N LEU A 137 14.06 5.45 11.86
CA LEU A 137 13.05 4.62 11.19
C LEU A 137 11.92 4.21 12.14
N GLN A 138 12.24 4.10 13.42
CA GLN A 138 11.33 3.67 14.47
C GLN A 138 11.67 4.38 15.77
N GLN A 139 10.66 4.88 16.48
CA GLN A 139 10.82 5.48 17.80
C GLN A 139 10.76 4.39 18.87
N ALA A 140 11.54 4.54 19.93
CA ALA A 140 11.42 3.67 21.10
C ALA A 140 10.01 3.82 21.71
N GLN A 141 9.42 2.71 22.11
CA GLN A 141 8.16 2.67 22.86
C GLN A 141 8.29 1.63 23.98
N ARG A 142 7.83 2.00 25.17
CA ARG A 142 7.75 1.10 26.32
C ARG A 142 6.50 0.21 26.20
N ALA A 143 6.52 -0.91 26.88
CA ALA A 143 5.40 -1.86 26.88
C ALA A 143 4.10 -1.25 27.44
N ASP A 144 4.22 -0.44 28.49
CA ASP A 144 3.12 0.27 29.14
C ASP A 144 2.54 1.41 28.28
N GLU A 145 3.32 1.98 27.38
CA GLU A 145 2.91 3.02 26.44
C GLU A 145 2.22 2.46 25.19
N ASN A 146 2.38 1.16 24.94
CA ASN A 146 1.84 0.49 23.78
C ASN A 146 0.61 -0.35 24.14
N ARG A 147 -0.50 -0.13 23.45
CA ARG A 147 -1.74 -0.88 23.64
C ARG A 147 -1.58 -2.41 23.55
N TYR A 148 -0.60 -2.88 22.80
CA TYR A 148 -0.32 -4.31 22.62
C TYR A 148 0.62 -4.87 23.68
N GLY A 149 1.09 -4.05 24.61
CA GLY A 149 2.02 -4.45 25.66
C GLY A 149 3.38 -4.93 25.15
N VAL A 150 3.79 -4.56 23.93
CA VAL A 150 5.04 -4.96 23.32
C VAL A 150 5.96 -3.75 23.17
N ALA A 151 7.09 -3.76 23.86
CA ALA A 151 8.11 -2.73 23.72
C ALA A 151 8.81 -2.82 22.35
N GLN A 152 9.37 -1.70 21.88
CA GLN A 152 10.17 -1.63 20.66
C GLN A 152 11.35 -0.68 20.80
N TYR A 153 12.51 -1.08 20.26
CA TYR A 153 13.72 -0.27 20.29
C TYR A 153 13.63 0.92 19.32
N LYS A 154 14.36 1.99 19.63
CA LYS A 154 14.65 3.05 18.66
C LYS A 154 15.54 2.48 17.56
N ARG A 155 15.18 2.72 16.30
CA ARG A 155 15.92 2.26 15.13
C ARG A 155 16.44 3.42 14.32
N MET A 156 17.75 3.45 14.08
CA MET A 156 18.41 4.41 13.20
C MET A 156 18.80 3.73 11.90
N GLY A 157 18.75 4.48 10.80
CA GLY A 157 19.15 3.96 9.50
C GLY A 157 19.82 5.02 8.64
N TYR A 158 20.72 4.57 7.76
CA TYR A 158 21.37 5.39 6.75
C TYR A 158 21.67 4.57 5.50
N GLY A 159 21.76 5.25 4.38
CA GLY A 159 22.05 4.58 3.13
C GLY A 159 22.28 5.55 1.99
N ALA A 160 22.81 4.99 0.89
CA ALA A 160 23.09 5.73 -0.33
C ALA A 160 22.78 4.90 -1.58
N LEU A 161 22.45 5.60 -2.64
CA LEU A 161 22.33 5.09 -4.00
C LEU A 161 23.27 5.89 -4.89
N LEU A 162 24.05 5.19 -5.69
CA LEU A 162 24.91 5.76 -6.74
C LEU A 162 24.47 5.15 -8.08
N GLY A 163 24.00 5.97 -8.99
CA GLY A 163 23.44 5.52 -10.26
C GLY A 163 24.00 6.25 -11.47
N LEU A 164 24.12 5.52 -12.56
CA LEU A 164 24.56 6.02 -13.86
C LEU A 164 23.59 5.60 -14.95
N GLY A 165 23.54 6.41 -16.02
CA GLY A 165 22.77 6.15 -17.23
C GLY A 165 21.42 6.86 -17.26
N ARG A 166 20.89 7.05 -18.48
CA ARG A 166 19.57 7.65 -18.74
C ARG A 166 18.57 6.63 -19.22
N LYS A 167 18.89 5.96 -20.32
CA LYS A 167 18.08 4.91 -20.93
C LYS A 167 18.44 3.55 -20.35
N ASN A 168 19.72 3.23 -20.38
CA ASN A 168 20.31 2.11 -19.68
C ASN A 168 20.83 2.62 -18.34
N THR A 169 20.43 1.99 -17.26
CA THR A 169 20.71 2.44 -15.91
C THR A 169 21.37 1.37 -15.08
N PHE A 170 22.34 1.78 -14.28
CA PHE A 170 23.02 0.94 -13.29
C PHE A 170 23.05 1.73 -11.99
N ASP A 171 22.47 1.17 -10.93
CA ASP A 171 22.38 1.77 -9.60
C ASP A 171 23.02 0.81 -8.59
N LEU A 172 24.02 1.29 -7.87
CA LEU A 172 24.57 0.62 -6.70
C LEU A 172 23.90 1.19 -5.46
N THR A 173 23.45 0.34 -4.57
CA THR A 173 22.71 0.74 -3.37
C THR A 173 23.34 0.14 -2.11
N PHE A 174 23.39 0.95 -1.08
CA PHE A 174 23.83 0.56 0.25
C PHE A 174 22.80 1.05 1.26
N PHE A 175 22.44 0.18 2.22
CA PHE A 175 21.55 0.56 3.33
C PHE A 175 21.93 -0.19 4.60
N ARG A 176 22.02 0.52 5.71
CA ARG A 176 22.21 -0.03 7.05
C ARG A 176 21.19 0.55 8.01
N ALA A 177 20.63 -0.31 8.85
CA ALA A 177 19.80 0.09 9.98
C ALA A 177 20.13 -0.78 11.20
N ALA A 178 20.05 -0.17 12.39
CA ALA A 178 20.31 -0.85 13.64
C ALA A 178 19.44 -0.27 14.77
N ASP A 179 19.07 -1.13 15.69
CA ASP A 179 18.38 -0.78 16.93
C ASP A 179 19.40 -0.24 17.95
N ASP A 180 18.98 0.78 18.67
CA ASP A 180 19.71 1.35 19.79
C ASP A 180 19.40 0.55 21.06
N VAL A 181 20.33 -0.28 21.47
CA VAL A 181 20.19 -1.17 22.65
C VAL A 181 19.89 -0.40 23.93
N SER A 182 20.39 0.84 24.04
CA SER A 182 20.21 1.70 25.23
C SER A 182 18.87 2.41 25.25
N SER A 183 18.06 2.31 24.19
CA SER A 183 16.83 3.08 24.04
C SER A 183 15.65 2.58 24.86
N LEU A 184 15.75 1.41 25.49
CA LEU A 184 14.73 0.84 26.38
C LEU A 184 15.29 0.57 27.78
N PRO A 185 14.47 0.74 28.84
CA PRO A 185 14.85 0.32 30.19
C PRO A 185 14.93 -1.20 30.31
N LEU A 186 15.76 -1.68 31.25
CA LEU A 186 16.04 -3.10 31.45
C LEU A 186 14.78 -3.96 31.68
N LEU A 187 13.75 -3.41 32.32
CA LEU A 187 12.48 -4.08 32.59
C LEU A 187 11.70 -4.41 31.31
N ASP A 188 11.79 -3.58 30.28
CA ASP A 188 11.12 -3.80 29.00
C ASP A 188 11.86 -4.86 28.15
N THR A 189 13.16 -5.09 28.40
CA THR A 189 13.97 -6.09 27.70
C THR A 189 13.66 -7.52 28.14
N LEU A 190 13.03 -7.70 29.30
CA LEU A 190 12.57 -9.03 29.78
C LEU A 190 11.44 -9.62 28.94
N GLN A 191 10.82 -8.84 28.06
CA GLN A 191 9.74 -9.31 27.16
C GLN A 191 10.22 -10.09 25.93
N ARG A 192 11.45 -10.60 25.91
CA ARG A 192 12.07 -11.39 24.81
C ARG A 192 12.12 -10.65 23.47
N ILE A 193 12.19 -9.33 23.48
CA ILE A 193 12.49 -8.54 22.30
C ILE A 193 14.00 -8.41 22.17
N THR A 194 14.52 -8.66 20.98
CA THR A 194 15.96 -8.57 20.69
C THR A 194 16.25 -7.35 19.81
N PRO A 195 17.30 -6.56 20.11
CA PRO A 195 17.72 -5.47 19.24
C PRO A 195 18.36 -6.04 17.96
N GLN A 196 17.99 -5.50 16.82
CA GLN A 196 18.31 -6.03 15.50
C GLN A 196 19.16 -5.06 14.69
N ALA A 197 19.92 -5.59 13.73
CA ALA A 197 20.61 -4.80 12.73
C ALA A 197 20.53 -5.46 11.35
N SER A 198 20.57 -4.66 10.31
CA SER A 198 20.74 -5.14 8.94
C SER A 198 21.66 -4.23 8.13
N THR A 199 22.49 -4.83 7.28
CA THR A 199 23.30 -4.13 6.29
C THR A 199 23.06 -4.79 4.95
N THR A 200 22.69 -4.03 3.92
CA THR A 200 22.40 -4.54 2.59
C THR A 200 23.16 -3.76 1.53
N LEU A 201 23.69 -4.50 0.57
CA LEU A 201 24.28 -3.99 -0.67
C LEU A 201 23.42 -4.48 -1.83
N GLY A 202 23.11 -3.62 -2.78
CA GLY A 202 22.28 -3.97 -3.91
C GLY A 202 22.81 -3.39 -5.23
N LEU A 203 22.52 -4.09 -6.31
CA LEU A 203 22.75 -3.68 -7.68
C LEU A 203 21.42 -3.71 -8.44
N ARG A 204 21.01 -2.56 -8.96
CA ARG A 204 19.83 -2.45 -9.81
C ARG A 204 20.25 -2.02 -11.20
N SER A 205 19.74 -2.69 -12.21
CA SER A 205 20.05 -2.42 -13.60
C SER A 205 18.81 -2.48 -14.46
N ARG A 206 18.71 -1.58 -15.43
CA ARG A 206 17.75 -1.65 -16.52
C ARG A 206 18.47 -1.42 -17.83
N VAL A 207 18.43 -2.40 -18.72
CA VAL A 207 19.09 -2.36 -20.02
C VAL A 207 18.07 -2.60 -21.13
N GLN A 208 18.07 -1.69 -22.10
CA GLN A 208 17.24 -1.79 -23.30
C GLN A 208 18.12 -2.10 -24.50
N PHE A 209 17.79 -3.11 -25.26
CA PHE A 209 18.53 -3.56 -26.43
C PHE A 209 17.58 -4.02 -27.56
N ALA A 210 18.13 -4.49 -28.71
CA ALA A 210 17.35 -4.87 -29.88
C ALA A 210 16.38 -3.76 -30.37
N LYS A 211 16.88 -2.54 -30.54
CA LYS A 211 16.09 -1.35 -30.91
C LYS A 211 14.95 -1.06 -29.90
N ASP A 212 15.26 -1.17 -28.61
CA ASP A 212 14.37 -0.95 -27.48
C ASP A 212 13.23 -1.96 -27.32
N ARG A 213 13.28 -3.05 -28.08
CA ARG A 213 12.25 -4.08 -28.02
C ARG A 213 12.45 -5.05 -26.87
N LEU A 214 13.67 -5.23 -26.39
CA LEU A 214 13.97 -6.07 -25.24
C LEU A 214 14.44 -5.21 -24.08
N VAL A 215 13.84 -5.43 -22.92
CA VAL A 215 14.13 -4.72 -21.68
C VAL A 215 14.51 -5.75 -20.62
N LEU A 216 15.75 -5.71 -20.19
CA LEU A 216 16.25 -6.49 -19.05
C LEU A 216 16.22 -5.60 -17.81
N ASP A 217 15.46 -6.00 -16.81
CA ASP A 217 15.44 -5.38 -15.47
C ASP A 217 16.04 -6.38 -14.47
N ALA A 218 17.00 -5.94 -13.68
CA ALA A 218 17.60 -6.73 -12.60
C ALA A 218 17.66 -5.88 -11.32
N ASP A 219 17.27 -6.47 -10.20
CA ASP A 219 17.41 -5.90 -8.85
C ASP A 219 17.97 -7.02 -7.97
N LEU A 220 19.22 -6.92 -7.57
CA LEU A 220 19.95 -7.94 -6.82
C LEU A 220 20.46 -7.34 -5.52
N ALA A 221 20.45 -8.10 -4.45
CA ALA A 221 20.98 -7.66 -3.16
C ALA A 221 21.59 -8.81 -2.36
N VAL A 222 22.58 -8.47 -1.57
CA VAL A 222 23.13 -9.30 -0.51
C VAL A 222 22.96 -8.55 0.81
N GLY A 223 22.52 -9.26 1.85
CA GLY A 223 22.21 -8.66 3.14
C GLY A 223 22.76 -9.46 4.30
N ALA A 224 23.40 -8.77 5.23
CA ALA A 224 23.75 -9.24 6.55
C ALA A 224 22.66 -8.82 7.52
N TYR A 225 22.08 -9.77 8.24
CA TYR A 225 21.05 -9.51 9.24
C TYR A 225 21.45 -10.13 10.58
N THR A 226 21.39 -9.34 11.64
CA THR A 226 21.66 -9.75 13.00
C THR A 226 20.37 -9.75 13.80
N HIS A 227 19.97 -10.92 14.28
CA HIS A 227 18.73 -11.11 15.04
C HIS A 227 18.81 -10.57 16.46
N ASP A 228 19.99 -10.60 17.05
CA ASP A 228 20.24 -10.14 18.41
C ASP A 228 21.63 -9.51 18.49
N LEU A 229 21.66 -8.19 18.69
CA LEU A 229 22.90 -7.46 18.86
C LEU A 229 23.63 -7.78 20.18
N ASN A 230 22.93 -8.35 21.16
CA ASN A 230 23.51 -8.77 22.45
C ASN A 230 24.16 -10.17 22.39
N ALA A 231 23.99 -10.89 21.26
CA ALA A 231 24.65 -12.20 21.12
C ALA A 231 26.18 -12.08 21.16
N PRO A 232 26.91 -13.11 21.64
CA PRO A 232 28.35 -13.11 21.64
C PRO A 232 28.94 -12.83 20.26
N ARG A 233 30.04 -12.10 20.21
CA ARG A 233 30.78 -11.87 18.97
C ARG A 233 31.37 -13.17 18.46
N LEU A 234 31.54 -13.29 17.16
CA LEU A 234 32.29 -14.37 16.56
C LEU A 234 33.77 -14.29 17.02
N ASP A 235 34.41 -15.44 17.20
CA ASP A 235 35.83 -15.51 17.49
C ASP A 235 36.63 -14.92 16.33
N GLU A 236 37.69 -14.18 16.62
CA GLU A 236 38.52 -13.51 15.62
C GLU A 236 39.07 -14.48 14.56
N ASP A 237 39.36 -15.71 14.95
CA ASP A 237 39.84 -16.75 14.05
C ASP A 237 38.86 -17.13 12.95
N ILE A 238 37.53 -16.92 13.17
CA ILE A 238 36.47 -17.23 12.19
C ILE A 238 36.46 -16.25 11.02
N TYR A 239 36.90 -15.01 11.23
CA TYR A 239 36.88 -13.96 10.22
C TYR A 239 38.24 -13.32 9.95
N ALA A 240 39.34 -13.90 10.43
CA ALA A 240 40.69 -13.39 10.19
C ALA A 240 40.97 -13.14 8.69
N ASP A 241 40.50 -14.04 7.82
CA ASP A 241 40.60 -13.94 6.37
C ASP A 241 39.48 -13.10 5.74
N ARG A 242 38.57 -12.55 6.54
CA ARG A 242 37.37 -11.81 6.07
C ARG A 242 37.13 -10.55 6.91
N PRO A 243 37.99 -9.54 6.81
CA PRO A 243 37.95 -8.35 7.68
C PRO A 243 36.62 -7.59 7.61
N ILE A 244 35.90 -7.64 6.48
CA ILE A 244 34.57 -7.03 6.31
C ILE A 244 33.54 -7.63 7.30
N VAL A 245 33.66 -8.90 7.66
CA VAL A 245 32.74 -9.56 8.60
C VAL A 245 32.88 -8.95 10.00
N GLY A 246 34.11 -8.69 10.44
CA GLY A 246 34.40 -8.02 11.70
C GLY A 246 33.91 -6.58 11.75
N GLU A 247 34.16 -5.79 10.67
CA GLU A 247 33.70 -4.40 10.58
C GLU A 247 32.18 -4.26 10.52
N LEU A 248 31.48 -5.23 9.93
CA LEU A 248 30.00 -5.25 9.89
C LEU A 248 29.38 -5.62 11.25
N GLY A 249 30.19 -6.05 12.24
CA GLY A 249 29.75 -6.40 13.59
C GLY A 249 28.95 -7.71 13.64
N PHE A 250 29.35 -8.71 12.84
CA PHE A 250 28.75 -10.04 12.88
C PHE A 250 28.97 -10.70 14.26
N ASN A 251 27.92 -11.39 14.68
CA ASN A 251 27.93 -12.22 15.88
C ASN A 251 27.26 -13.57 15.61
N TYR A 252 27.16 -14.45 16.62
CA TYR A 252 26.52 -15.75 16.45
C TYR A 252 25.05 -15.73 16.08
N ALA A 253 24.37 -14.57 16.20
CA ALA A 253 23.01 -14.36 15.77
C ALA A 253 22.90 -13.68 14.37
N SER A 254 24.00 -13.61 13.64
CA SER A 254 24.05 -12.98 12.31
C SER A 254 24.00 -14.02 11.20
N ASN A 255 23.31 -13.66 10.10
CA ASN A 255 23.31 -14.45 8.88
C ASN A 255 23.56 -13.57 7.65
N LEU A 256 24.08 -14.19 6.60
CA LEU A 256 24.27 -13.59 5.29
C LEU A 256 23.37 -14.31 4.27
N ALA A 257 22.59 -13.56 3.53
CA ALA A 257 21.69 -14.11 2.52
C ALA A 257 21.53 -13.16 1.34
N GLY A 258 21.07 -13.70 0.20
CA GLY A 258 20.84 -12.95 -1.04
C GLY A 258 19.36 -12.86 -1.39
N ALA A 259 19.02 -11.83 -2.15
CA ALA A 259 17.72 -11.67 -2.79
C ALA A 259 17.89 -11.07 -4.19
N GLY A 260 16.99 -11.40 -5.09
CA GLY A 260 17.04 -10.83 -6.44
C GLY A 260 15.75 -11.03 -7.22
N ALA A 261 15.58 -10.15 -8.19
CA ALA A 261 14.57 -10.26 -9.22
C ALA A 261 15.19 -9.90 -10.57
N VAL A 262 14.99 -10.74 -11.57
CA VAL A 262 15.46 -10.51 -12.95
C VAL A 262 14.28 -10.73 -13.88
N GLY A 263 14.00 -9.75 -14.72
CA GLY A 263 12.92 -9.78 -15.70
C GLY A 263 13.42 -9.45 -17.09
N LEU A 264 12.87 -10.15 -18.09
CA LEU A 264 13.08 -9.86 -19.50
C LEU A 264 11.73 -9.62 -20.16
N ASP A 265 11.51 -8.38 -20.61
CA ASP A 265 10.30 -7.95 -21.30
C ASP A 265 10.57 -7.72 -22.78
N TYR A 266 9.68 -8.23 -23.63
CA TYR A 266 9.57 -7.85 -25.03
C TYR A 266 8.50 -6.76 -25.16
N VAL A 267 8.90 -5.62 -25.71
CA VAL A 267 8.03 -4.45 -25.89
C VAL A 267 7.99 -4.08 -27.36
N LYS A 268 6.81 -4.06 -27.96
CA LYS A 268 6.61 -3.59 -29.33
C LYS A 268 5.30 -2.82 -29.40
N ASP A 269 5.38 -1.54 -29.73
CA ASP A 269 4.23 -0.63 -29.74
C ASP A 269 3.48 -0.66 -28.39
N LYS A 270 2.27 -1.19 -28.40
CA LYS A 270 1.42 -1.36 -27.21
C LYS A 270 1.43 -2.79 -26.64
N PHE A 271 2.17 -3.70 -27.28
CA PHE A 271 2.31 -5.07 -26.81
C PHE A 271 3.50 -5.17 -25.87
N THR A 272 3.28 -5.76 -24.70
CA THR A 272 4.34 -6.09 -23.75
C THR A 272 4.14 -7.54 -23.29
N SER A 273 5.19 -8.34 -23.33
CA SER A 273 5.20 -9.68 -22.73
C SER A 273 6.57 -9.96 -22.17
N GLY A 274 6.64 -10.54 -20.96
CA GLY A 274 7.91 -10.81 -20.33
C GLY A 274 7.83 -11.83 -19.23
N VAL A 275 8.99 -12.39 -18.89
CA VAL A 275 9.18 -13.33 -17.80
C VAL A 275 10.02 -12.70 -16.72
N GLN A 276 9.64 -12.90 -15.48
CA GLN A 276 10.38 -12.47 -14.30
C GLN A 276 10.67 -13.67 -13.40
N TYR A 277 11.92 -13.82 -13.02
CA TYR A 277 12.38 -14.70 -11.95
C TYR A 277 12.69 -13.88 -10.71
N ARG A 278 12.20 -14.29 -9.57
CA ARG A 278 12.44 -13.65 -8.27
C ARG A 278 12.77 -14.71 -7.24
N MET A 279 13.83 -14.47 -6.47
CA MET A 279 14.23 -15.33 -5.37
C MET A 279 14.65 -14.48 -4.16
N VAL A 280 14.19 -14.88 -2.99
CA VAL A 280 14.63 -14.31 -1.71
C VAL A 280 15.05 -15.48 -0.82
N GLN A 281 16.33 -15.59 -0.58
CA GLN A 281 16.88 -16.71 0.21
C GLN A 281 16.32 -16.77 1.62
N PRO A 282 16.28 -17.96 2.23
CA PRO A 282 15.97 -18.12 3.65
C PRO A 282 16.84 -17.20 4.50
N GLY A 283 16.21 -16.48 5.43
CA GLY A 283 16.91 -15.57 6.34
C GLY A 283 17.30 -14.22 5.75
N PHE A 284 17.11 -13.96 4.43
CA PHE A 284 17.29 -12.60 3.91
C PHE A 284 16.27 -11.64 4.54
N ARG A 285 16.79 -10.60 5.18
CA ARG A 285 15.97 -9.58 5.82
C ARG A 285 16.67 -8.23 5.77
N THR A 286 15.90 -7.18 5.48
CA THR A 286 16.35 -5.79 5.59
C THR A 286 15.39 -5.00 6.46
N LEU A 287 15.93 -4.19 7.36
CA LEU A 287 15.14 -3.25 8.16
C LEU A 287 14.71 -2.00 7.35
N GLY A 288 15.12 -1.93 6.08
CA GLY A 288 14.72 -0.92 5.10
C GLY A 288 13.46 -1.27 4.32
N ALA A 289 12.83 -2.44 4.54
CA ALA A 289 11.59 -2.85 3.88
C ALA A 289 10.66 -3.57 4.86
N ASN A 290 9.42 -3.07 5.00
CA ASN A 290 8.50 -3.57 6.03
C ASN A 290 7.83 -4.90 5.68
N TYR A 291 7.68 -5.23 4.39
CA TYR A 291 6.87 -6.37 3.93
C TYR A 291 7.63 -7.25 2.93
N LEU A 292 8.88 -7.58 3.25
CA LEU A 292 9.67 -8.47 2.43
C LEU A 292 9.53 -9.92 2.94
N LEU A 293 8.93 -10.79 2.11
CA LEU A 293 8.88 -12.22 2.38
C LEU A 293 10.21 -12.84 2.00
N SER A 294 10.85 -13.55 2.94
CA SER A 294 12.03 -14.38 2.71
C SER A 294 11.66 -15.84 2.46
N ASP A 295 12.63 -16.62 1.98
CA ASP A 295 12.47 -18.04 1.69
C ASP A 295 11.40 -18.28 0.60
N VAL A 296 11.54 -17.56 -0.51
CA VAL A 296 10.56 -17.56 -1.60
C VAL A 296 11.26 -17.54 -2.95
N GLU A 297 10.83 -18.40 -3.85
CA GLU A 297 11.16 -18.40 -5.28
C GLU A 297 9.89 -18.25 -6.10
N GLN A 298 9.95 -17.45 -7.17
CA GLN A 298 8.80 -17.18 -8.02
C GLN A 298 9.24 -16.99 -9.47
N ILE A 299 8.50 -17.61 -10.38
CA ILE A 299 8.58 -17.35 -11.82
C ILE A 299 7.24 -16.82 -12.28
N THR A 300 7.24 -15.70 -13.00
CA THR A 300 6.02 -15.03 -13.45
C THR A 300 6.14 -14.63 -14.91
N LEU A 301 5.18 -15.08 -15.73
CA LEU A 301 4.92 -14.57 -17.07
C LEU A 301 3.90 -13.43 -16.96
N ARG A 302 4.17 -12.30 -17.58
CA ARG A 302 3.25 -11.17 -17.64
C ARG A 302 3.04 -10.75 -19.09
N THR A 303 1.82 -10.34 -19.42
CA THR A 303 1.51 -9.87 -20.77
C THR A 303 0.46 -8.78 -20.74
N ALA A 304 0.57 -7.80 -21.62
CA ALA A 304 -0.41 -6.73 -21.79
C ALA A 304 -0.44 -6.30 -23.26
N PHE A 305 -1.65 -6.22 -23.83
CA PHE A 305 -1.84 -5.76 -25.20
C PHE A 305 -3.26 -5.28 -25.47
N PRO A 306 -3.43 -4.26 -26.29
CA PRO A 306 -4.71 -3.81 -26.80
C PRO A 306 -5.12 -4.62 -28.05
N LEU A 307 -6.42 -4.80 -28.20
CA LEU A 307 -7.07 -5.36 -29.37
C LEU A 307 -8.19 -4.44 -29.87
N ALA A 308 -8.72 -4.73 -31.06
CA ALA A 308 -9.88 -4.05 -31.62
C ALA A 308 -9.74 -2.52 -31.65
N LYS A 309 -8.59 -1.99 -32.10
CA LYS A 309 -8.30 -0.55 -32.15
C LYS A 309 -8.44 0.11 -30.75
N ASP A 310 -7.80 -0.49 -29.74
CA ASP A 310 -7.77 -0.06 -28.33
C ASP A 310 -9.12 -0.17 -27.57
N LYS A 311 -10.17 -0.71 -28.21
CA LYS A 311 -11.45 -0.93 -27.53
C LYS A 311 -11.41 -2.05 -26.50
N LEU A 312 -10.50 -3.00 -26.68
CA LEU A 312 -10.28 -4.12 -25.78
C LEU A 312 -8.83 -4.10 -25.30
N GLN A 313 -8.62 -3.98 -24.01
CA GLN A 313 -7.31 -4.05 -23.38
C GLN A 313 -7.25 -5.33 -22.54
N LEU A 314 -6.27 -6.16 -22.81
CA LEU A 314 -6.00 -7.40 -22.09
C LEU A 314 -4.68 -7.26 -21.36
N SER A 315 -4.67 -7.63 -20.09
CA SER A 315 -3.44 -7.79 -19.32
C SER A 315 -3.58 -8.97 -18.38
N GLY A 316 -2.48 -9.68 -18.17
CA GLY A 316 -2.48 -10.81 -17.28
C GLY A 316 -1.09 -11.17 -16.83
N GLN A 317 -1.05 -11.89 -15.72
CA GLN A 317 0.16 -12.53 -15.22
C GLN A 317 -0.17 -13.94 -14.75
N PHE A 318 0.76 -14.84 -14.98
CA PHE A 318 0.69 -16.21 -14.49
C PHE A 318 2.04 -16.60 -13.93
N GLY A 319 2.07 -17.24 -12.78
CA GLY A 319 3.31 -17.59 -12.12
C GLY A 319 3.17 -18.75 -11.14
N VAL A 320 4.31 -19.29 -10.79
CA VAL A 320 4.47 -20.30 -9.74
C VAL A 320 5.36 -19.73 -8.68
N GLN A 321 4.97 -19.89 -7.43
CA GLN A 321 5.76 -19.51 -6.27
C GLN A 321 5.89 -20.71 -5.34
N ARG A 322 7.09 -20.91 -4.81
CA ARG A 322 7.36 -21.90 -3.76
C ARG A 322 8.19 -21.30 -2.63
N ASN A 323 8.09 -21.88 -1.45
CA ASN A 323 8.93 -21.57 -0.31
C ASN A 323 9.69 -22.82 0.19
N ASN A 324 10.36 -22.70 1.31
CA ASN A 324 11.20 -23.76 1.91
C ASN A 324 12.35 -24.17 0.97
N LEU A 325 13.07 -23.17 0.42
CA LEU A 325 14.11 -23.38 -0.58
C LEU A 325 15.32 -24.20 -0.07
N SER A 326 15.48 -24.31 1.24
CA SER A 326 16.55 -25.07 1.88
C SER A 326 16.13 -26.44 2.38
N ASP A 327 14.87 -26.82 2.21
CA ASP A 327 14.25 -28.06 2.70
C ASP A 327 14.47 -28.32 4.22
N ARG A 328 14.59 -27.22 4.98
CA ARG A 328 14.83 -27.28 6.44
C ARG A 328 13.56 -27.16 7.27
N ARG A 329 12.45 -26.81 6.66
CA ARG A 329 11.14 -26.74 7.34
C ARG A 329 10.41 -28.05 7.14
N PHE A 330 9.59 -28.44 8.10
CA PHE A 330 8.77 -29.64 8.02
C PHE A 330 7.78 -29.61 6.83
N ALA A 331 7.37 -28.42 6.40
CA ALA A 331 6.47 -28.26 5.30
C ALA A 331 6.93 -27.17 4.32
N GLY A 332 6.81 -27.46 3.04
CA GLY A 332 6.95 -26.51 1.94
C GLY A 332 5.58 -26.13 1.37
N THR A 333 5.46 -24.94 0.85
CA THR A 333 4.24 -24.46 0.19
C THR A 333 4.56 -24.08 -1.26
N ALA A 334 3.82 -24.63 -2.20
CA ALA A 334 3.81 -24.20 -3.59
C ALA A 334 2.46 -23.56 -3.91
N ARG A 335 2.45 -22.51 -4.73
CA ARG A 335 1.21 -21.86 -5.15
C ARG A 335 1.29 -21.38 -6.59
N ASN A 336 0.20 -21.57 -7.33
CA ASN A 336 0.01 -20.94 -8.61
C ASN A 336 -0.60 -19.56 -8.40
N ILE A 337 -0.06 -18.55 -9.05
CA ILE A 337 -0.54 -17.17 -9.02
C ILE A 337 -0.98 -16.83 -10.41
N GLY A 338 -2.25 -16.47 -10.56
CA GLY A 338 -2.81 -16.06 -11.84
C GLY A 338 -3.69 -14.84 -11.68
N SER A 339 -3.55 -13.87 -12.58
CA SER A 339 -4.49 -12.77 -12.69
C SER A 339 -4.68 -12.37 -14.14
N ALA A 340 -5.91 -11.96 -14.47
CA ALA A 340 -6.24 -11.41 -15.77
C ALA A 340 -7.13 -10.19 -15.59
N ASN A 341 -6.87 -9.15 -16.36
CA ASN A 341 -7.70 -7.95 -16.43
C ASN A 341 -8.12 -7.73 -17.87
N VAL A 342 -9.42 -7.55 -18.08
CA VAL A 342 -10.02 -7.26 -19.38
C VAL A 342 -10.79 -5.97 -19.26
N ALA A 343 -10.37 -4.95 -19.99
CA ALA A 343 -11.12 -3.68 -20.10
C ALA A 343 -11.68 -3.55 -21.51
N TYR A 344 -13.00 -3.60 -21.64
CA TYR A 344 -13.71 -3.52 -22.92
C TYR A 344 -14.56 -2.27 -23.00
N ARG A 345 -14.27 -1.42 -23.97
CA ARG A 345 -14.97 -0.15 -24.24
C ARG A 345 -15.39 -0.09 -25.70
N PRO A 346 -16.47 -0.79 -26.09
CA PRO A 346 -16.93 -0.81 -27.47
C PRO A 346 -17.39 0.57 -27.96
N SER A 347 -17.88 1.40 -27.05
CA SER A 347 -18.35 2.75 -27.33
C SER A 347 -18.08 3.68 -26.14
N THR A 348 -18.33 4.97 -26.30
CA THR A 348 -18.29 5.95 -25.21
C THR A 348 -19.38 5.74 -24.15
N ARG A 349 -20.39 4.92 -24.46
CA ARG A 349 -21.53 4.65 -23.58
C ARG A 349 -21.37 3.41 -22.72
N VAL A 350 -20.56 2.46 -23.15
CA VAL A 350 -20.40 1.16 -22.50
C VAL A 350 -18.96 0.94 -22.08
N SER A 351 -18.77 0.56 -20.83
CA SER A 351 -17.48 0.10 -20.30
C SER A 351 -17.70 -1.16 -19.47
N VAL A 352 -16.94 -2.20 -19.77
CA VAL A 352 -16.92 -3.46 -19.05
C VAL A 352 -15.50 -3.72 -18.59
N ASN A 353 -15.32 -3.97 -17.29
CA ASN A 353 -14.05 -4.38 -16.71
C ASN A 353 -14.25 -5.73 -16.03
N LEU A 354 -13.45 -6.71 -16.42
CA LEU A 354 -13.39 -8.02 -15.79
C LEU A 354 -12.01 -8.17 -15.15
N ASN A 355 -12.00 -8.51 -13.88
CA ASN A 355 -10.81 -8.86 -13.13
C ASN A 355 -10.95 -10.30 -12.66
N TYR A 356 -9.97 -11.11 -12.98
CA TYR A 356 -9.83 -12.47 -12.48
C TYR A 356 -8.54 -12.58 -11.70
N ALA A 357 -8.60 -13.18 -10.53
CA ALA A 357 -7.44 -13.56 -9.74
C ALA A 357 -7.59 -15.00 -9.25
N ASN A 358 -6.51 -15.75 -9.34
CA ASN A 358 -6.42 -17.09 -8.82
C ASN A 358 -5.11 -17.21 -8.03
N PHE A 359 -5.17 -17.86 -6.89
CA PHE A 359 -3.98 -18.41 -6.26
C PHE A 359 -4.33 -19.78 -5.64
N SER A 360 -3.42 -20.72 -5.79
CA SER A 360 -3.49 -22.01 -5.13
C SER A 360 -2.36 -22.12 -4.12
N ILE A 361 -2.61 -22.79 -3.01
CA ILE A 361 -1.61 -23.14 -2.00
C ILE A 361 -1.61 -24.66 -1.91
N TYR A 362 -0.44 -25.24 -2.15
CA TYR A 362 -0.19 -26.65 -1.96
C TYR A 362 0.96 -26.81 -0.97
N GLN A 363 0.73 -27.49 0.14
CA GLN A 363 1.72 -27.73 1.18
C GLN A 363 2.25 -29.15 1.05
N THR A 364 3.57 -29.28 0.88
CA THR A 364 4.27 -30.56 0.86
C THR A 364 4.93 -30.81 2.23
N LEU A 365 4.87 -32.02 2.74
CA LEU A 365 5.61 -32.44 3.92
C LEU A 365 6.93 -33.09 3.48
N LEU A 366 8.02 -32.74 4.16
CA LEU A 366 9.34 -33.33 3.90
C LEU A 366 9.56 -34.66 4.62
N LEU A 367 8.77 -34.91 5.67
CA LEU A 367 8.82 -36.16 6.44
C LEU A 367 7.50 -36.90 6.26
N ASP A 368 7.59 -38.14 5.80
CA ASP A 368 6.48 -39.08 5.76
C ASP A 368 6.18 -39.53 7.20
N THR A 369 5.23 -38.83 7.84
CA THR A 369 4.81 -39.15 9.21
C THR A 369 3.40 -39.74 9.20
N LEU A 370 3.05 -40.52 10.20
CA LEU A 370 1.71 -41.13 10.39
C LEU A 370 0.56 -40.11 10.43
N PHE A 371 0.87 -38.81 10.50
CA PHE A 371 -0.07 -37.68 10.51
C PHE A 371 0.03 -36.79 9.29
N ALA A 372 0.74 -37.21 8.24
CA ALA A 372 0.99 -36.41 7.04
C ALA A 372 -0.32 -35.90 6.40
N ASP A 373 -1.31 -36.77 6.27
CA ASP A 373 -2.59 -36.46 5.61
C ASP A 373 -3.45 -35.45 6.36
N SER A 374 -3.29 -35.33 7.68
CA SER A 374 -4.04 -34.39 8.51
C SER A 374 -3.50 -32.94 8.48
N VAL A 375 -2.31 -32.73 7.91
CA VAL A 375 -1.62 -31.42 7.88
C VAL A 375 -1.43 -30.90 6.45
N LEU A 376 -1.78 -31.68 5.45
CA LEU A 376 -1.74 -31.26 4.04
C LEU A 376 -2.76 -30.16 3.78
N ILE A 377 -2.32 -29.08 3.18
CA ILE A 377 -3.17 -28.01 2.70
C ILE A 377 -3.10 -28.00 1.17
N ASP A 378 -4.24 -28.22 0.52
CA ASP A 378 -4.42 -28.01 -0.92
C ASP A 378 -5.65 -27.12 -1.11
N GLN A 379 -5.41 -25.83 -1.27
CA GLN A 379 -6.46 -24.84 -1.39
C GLN A 379 -6.30 -24.03 -2.66
N VAL A 380 -7.40 -23.82 -3.36
CA VAL A 380 -7.48 -23.01 -4.57
C VAL A 380 -8.51 -21.90 -4.35
N ASN A 381 -8.06 -20.66 -4.46
CA ASN A 381 -8.95 -19.50 -4.39
C ASN A 381 -9.12 -18.91 -5.79
N HIS A 382 -10.37 -18.78 -6.22
CA HIS A 382 -10.78 -18.11 -7.45
C HIS A 382 -11.56 -16.85 -7.09
N GLN A 383 -11.22 -15.74 -7.72
CA GLN A 383 -11.98 -14.50 -7.61
C GLN A 383 -12.23 -13.92 -8.99
N VAL A 384 -13.49 -13.61 -9.28
CA VAL A 384 -13.91 -12.92 -10.50
C VAL A 384 -14.71 -11.69 -10.10
N ILE A 385 -14.35 -10.52 -10.64
CA ILE A 385 -15.13 -9.29 -10.49
C ILE A 385 -15.41 -8.74 -11.87
N VAL A 386 -16.69 -8.51 -12.17
CA VAL A 386 -17.15 -7.87 -13.39
C VAL A 386 -17.84 -6.56 -13.01
N ALA A 387 -17.36 -5.46 -13.59
CA ALA A 387 -17.97 -4.15 -13.44
C ALA A 387 -18.40 -3.63 -14.81
N THR A 388 -19.68 -3.39 -14.97
CA THR A 388 -20.29 -2.87 -16.21
C THR A 388 -20.88 -1.50 -15.94
N LEU A 389 -20.57 -0.54 -16.80
CA LEU A 389 -21.15 0.79 -16.80
C LEU A 389 -21.78 1.04 -18.15
N TYR A 390 -23.05 1.43 -18.15
CA TYR A 390 -23.79 1.88 -19.32
C TYR A 390 -24.36 3.27 -19.09
N GLN A 391 -24.01 4.21 -19.95
CA GLN A 391 -24.42 5.60 -19.85
C GLN A 391 -25.07 6.06 -21.15
N TYR A 392 -26.21 6.71 -21.02
CA TYR A 392 -26.91 7.33 -22.15
C TYR A 392 -27.68 8.56 -21.67
N GLY A 393 -28.08 9.37 -22.59
CA GLY A 393 -28.88 10.57 -22.26
C GLY A 393 -28.92 11.55 -23.40
N ASP A 394 -29.63 12.63 -23.12
CA ASP A 394 -29.82 13.78 -23.99
C ASP A 394 -29.42 15.09 -23.25
N ALA A 395 -29.72 16.23 -23.84
CA ALA A 395 -29.46 17.54 -23.23
C ALA A 395 -30.26 17.81 -21.94
N LYS A 396 -31.32 17.04 -21.65
CA LYS A 396 -32.21 17.22 -20.50
C LYS A 396 -31.93 16.19 -19.39
N ARG A 397 -31.55 14.96 -19.74
CA ARG A 397 -31.47 13.84 -18.83
C ARG A 397 -30.23 13.00 -19.12
N GLN A 398 -29.55 12.53 -18.06
CA GLN A 398 -28.48 11.56 -18.12
C GLN A 398 -28.85 10.35 -17.29
N HIS A 399 -28.69 9.18 -17.87
CA HIS A 399 -28.95 7.88 -17.26
C HIS A 399 -27.63 7.14 -17.14
N SER A 400 -27.42 6.49 -16.01
CA SER A 400 -26.26 5.65 -15.78
C SER A 400 -26.69 4.39 -15.06
N TRP A 401 -26.37 3.24 -15.63
CA TRP A 401 -26.52 1.92 -15.04
C TRP A 401 -25.13 1.40 -14.68
N SER A 402 -24.96 0.96 -13.47
CA SER A 402 -23.76 0.23 -13.04
C SER A 402 -24.16 -1.10 -12.45
N LEU A 403 -23.52 -2.16 -12.94
CA LEU A 403 -23.65 -3.50 -12.42
C LEU A 403 -22.26 -3.96 -12.00
N MET A 404 -22.11 -4.35 -10.74
CA MET A 404 -20.92 -5.01 -10.22
C MET A 404 -21.28 -6.41 -9.72
N THR A 405 -20.63 -7.41 -10.28
CA THR A 405 -20.79 -8.80 -9.88
C THR A 405 -19.43 -9.32 -9.40
N GLY A 406 -19.40 -9.90 -8.21
CA GLY A 406 -18.24 -10.54 -7.64
C GLY A 406 -18.54 -12.00 -7.33
N TYR A 407 -17.63 -12.87 -7.69
CA TYR A 407 -17.65 -14.28 -7.31
C TYR A 407 -16.30 -14.63 -6.72
N GLN A 408 -16.30 -15.21 -5.54
CA GLN A 408 -15.11 -15.76 -4.91
C GLN A 408 -15.42 -17.16 -4.40
N GLN A 409 -14.51 -18.08 -4.66
CA GLN A 409 -14.58 -19.44 -4.17
C GLN A 409 -13.22 -19.88 -3.66
N LEU A 410 -13.15 -20.27 -2.42
CA LEU A 410 -12.06 -21.05 -1.85
C LEU A 410 -12.48 -22.49 -1.88
N SER A 411 -11.80 -23.33 -2.66
CA SER A 411 -11.99 -24.79 -2.69
C SER A 411 -10.87 -25.41 -1.86
N ASP A 412 -11.23 -26.13 -0.83
CA ASP A 412 -10.32 -26.97 -0.05
C ASP A 412 -10.28 -28.36 -0.69
N ARG A 413 -9.11 -28.77 -1.15
CA ARG A 413 -8.85 -30.08 -1.77
C ARG A 413 -8.01 -30.97 -0.85
N SER A 414 -7.80 -30.51 0.38
CA SER A 414 -7.08 -31.28 1.39
C SER A 414 -7.85 -32.55 1.75
N ASP A 415 -7.19 -33.66 1.91
CA ASP A 415 -7.81 -34.95 2.33
C ASP A 415 -8.20 -34.96 3.82
N GLY A 416 -8.36 -33.79 4.43
CA GLY A 416 -8.76 -33.63 5.82
C GLY A 416 -10.25 -33.94 6.07
N PRO A 417 -10.63 -34.22 7.32
CA PRO A 417 -12.02 -34.59 7.70
C PRO A 417 -13.00 -33.40 7.55
N THR A 418 -12.51 -32.20 7.24
CA THR A 418 -13.28 -30.97 7.27
C THR A 418 -12.99 -30.12 6.04
N ASP A 419 -13.97 -29.94 5.16
CA ASP A 419 -13.88 -28.99 4.04
C ASP A 419 -13.95 -27.54 4.55
N LEU A 420 -12.83 -26.82 4.48
CA LEU A 420 -12.72 -25.41 4.83
C LEU A 420 -13.08 -24.47 3.67
N GLY A 421 -13.65 -24.99 2.61
CA GLY A 421 -14.09 -24.21 1.45
C GLY A 421 -15.12 -23.14 1.82
N ASN A 422 -15.12 -22.06 1.07
CA ASN A 422 -16.15 -21.03 1.17
C ASN A 422 -16.47 -20.44 -0.20
N ARG A 423 -17.68 -19.88 -0.30
CA ARG A 423 -18.17 -19.20 -1.50
C ARG A 423 -18.76 -17.87 -1.12
N LEU A 424 -18.46 -16.85 -1.91
CA LEU A 424 -19.02 -15.51 -1.80
C LEU A 424 -19.51 -15.04 -3.17
N ILE A 425 -20.78 -14.69 -3.26
CA ILE A 425 -21.39 -14.05 -4.41
C ILE A 425 -21.82 -12.66 -4.01
N ASN A 426 -21.42 -11.65 -4.80
CA ASN A 426 -21.85 -10.27 -4.61
C ASN A 426 -22.46 -9.75 -5.91
N LEU A 427 -23.65 -9.20 -5.83
CA LEU A 427 -24.34 -8.51 -6.92
C LEU A 427 -24.74 -7.12 -6.45
N ASN A 428 -24.38 -6.09 -7.20
CA ASN A 428 -24.76 -4.72 -6.92
C ASN A 428 -25.20 -4.04 -8.21
N LEU A 429 -26.45 -3.70 -8.30
CA LEU A 429 -27.06 -2.98 -9.42
C LEU A 429 -27.41 -1.57 -8.94
N GLN A 430 -26.97 -0.57 -9.67
CA GLN A 430 -27.30 0.82 -9.39
C GLN A 430 -27.74 1.54 -10.66
N TYR A 431 -28.84 2.26 -10.56
CA TYR A 431 -29.34 3.17 -11.56
C TYR A 431 -29.27 4.59 -11.04
N GLN A 432 -28.77 5.50 -11.86
CA GLN A 432 -28.73 6.94 -11.58
C GLN A 432 -29.40 7.70 -12.71
N LEU A 433 -30.33 8.56 -12.36
CA LEU A 433 -30.97 9.51 -13.26
C LEU A 433 -30.61 10.93 -12.81
N ARG A 434 -30.13 11.74 -13.73
CA ARG A 434 -29.83 13.17 -13.51
C ARG A 434 -30.62 14.02 -14.44
N TRP A 435 -31.41 14.94 -13.89
CA TRP A 435 -32.10 16.00 -14.63
C TRP A 435 -31.17 17.23 -14.70
N LEU A 436 -30.70 17.57 -15.90
CA LEU A 436 -29.67 18.60 -16.08
C LEU A 436 -30.19 20.00 -15.80
N ALA A 437 -31.43 20.31 -16.21
CA ALA A 437 -32.04 21.61 -16.00
C ALA A 437 -32.39 21.89 -14.53
N SER A 438 -33.05 20.96 -13.86
CA SER A 438 -33.42 21.08 -12.44
C SER A 438 -32.31 20.74 -11.49
N ARG A 439 -31.23 20.10 -11.99
CA ARG A 439 -30.05 19.65 -11.19
C ARG A 439 -30.38 18.68 -10.05
N TRP A 440 -31.49 17.97 -10.22
CA TRP A 440 -31.81 16.83 -9.36
C TRP A 440 -31.18 15.56 -9.90
N GLY A 441 -30.92 14.63 -8.99
CA GLY A 441 -30.54 13.26 -9.32
C GLY A 441 -31.27 12.28 -8.41
N LEU A 442 -31.68 11.16 -8.99
CA LEU A 442 -32.22 10.00 -8.32
C LEU A 442 -31.21 8.87 -8.38
N VAL A 443 -31.06 8.15 -7.29
CA VAL A 443 -30.24 6.93 -7.19
C VAL A 443 -31.16 5.82 -6.71
N LEU A 444 -31.21 4.74 -7.47
CA LEU A 444 -31.87 3.49 -7.09
C LEU A 444 -30.82 2.37 -7.11
N GLY A 445 -30.86 1.50 -6.14
CA GLY A 445 -29.93 0.39 -6.06
C GLY A 445 -30.57 -0.88 -5.50
N ALA A 446 -30.04 -2.01 -5.93
CA ALA A 446 -30.33 -3.32 -5.35
C ALA A 446 -29.02 -4.05 -5.13
N ASN A 447 -28.90 -4.74 -4.03
CA ASN A 447 -27.73 -5.54 -3.71
C ASN A 447 -28.14 -6.92 -3.22
N TYR A 448 -27.30 -7.89 -3.57
CA TYR A 448 -27.41 -9.27 -3.12
C TYR A 448 -26.03 -9.80 -2.77
N ASN A 449 -25.89 -10.45 -1.62
CA ASN A 449 -24.68 -11.12 -1.20
C ASN A 449 -25.06 -12.49 -0.63
N ASP A 450 -24.39 -13.52 -1.10
CA ASP A 450 -24.52 -14.89 -0.57
C ASP A 450 -23.12 -15.34 -0.14
N TYR A 451 -22.98 -15.60 1.15
CA TYR A 451 -21.79 -16.17 1.75
C TYR A 451 -22.10 -17.52 2.33
N SER A 452 -21.36 -18.54 1.92
CA SER A 452 -21.48 -19.90 2.39
C SER A 452 -20.11 -20.44 2.81
N ALA A 453 -20.01 -20.92 4.03
CA ALA A 453 -18.87 -21.61 4.59
C ALA A 453 -19.33 -22.74 5.50
N LEU A 454 -18.43 -23.64 5.91
CA LEU A 454 -18.72 -24.83 6.71
C LEU A 454 -19.65 -24.56 7.92
N LEU A 455 -19.35 -23.52 8.70
CA LEU A 455 -20.03 -23.23 9.97
C LEU A 455 -21.11 -22.15 9.87
N THR A 456 -21.24 -21.49 8.73
CA THR A 456 -22.19 -20.38 8.60
C THR A 456 -22.57 -20.11 7.17
N THR A 457 -23.81 -19.76 6.98
CA THR A 457 -24.31 -19.17 5.74
C THR A 457 -24.90 -17.81 6.07
N ASN A 458 -24.76 -16.86 5.16
CA ASN A 458 -25.36 -15.53 5.31
C ASN A 458 -25.82 -15.03 3.94
N GLU A 459 -27.10 -15.04 3.74
CA GLU A 459 -27.74 -14.44 2.58
C GLU A 459 -28.18 -13.02 2.94
N ARG A 460 -27.77 -12.04 2.15
CA ARG A 460 -28.10 -10.65 2.38
C ARG A 460 -28.58 -10.00 1.10
N TYR A 461 -29.75 -9.39 1.16
CA TYR A 461 -30.29 -8.60 0.06
C TYR A 461 -30.79 -7.25 0.56
N GLY A 462 -30.85 -6.29 -0.33
CA GLY A 462 -31.25 -4.96 0.06
C GLY A 462 -31.52 -4.04 -1.11
N ALA A 463 -32.10 -2.91 -0.76
CA ALA A 463 -32.44 -1.83 -1.69
C ALA A 463 -31.90 -0.49 -1.22
N THR A 464 -31.53 0.34 -2.15
CA THR A 464 -31.05 1.70 -1.88
C THR A 464 -31.91 2.70 -2.66
N VAL A 465 -32.33 3.76 -2.00
CA VAL A 465 -32.92 4.92 -2.61
C VAL A 465 -32.17 6.17 -2.20
N GLY A 466 -31.95 7.07 -3.12
CA GLY A 466 -31.23 8.31 -2.81
C GLY A 466 -31.60 9.45 -3.74
N ALA A 467 -31.42 10.65 -3.23
CA ALA A 467 -31.59 11.87 -3.99
C ALA A 467 -30.32 12.72 -3.90
N THR A 468 -30.03 13.39 -5.00
CA THR A 468 -28.94 14.38 -5.06
C THR A 468 -29.50 15.69 -5.59
N ARG A 469 -29.02 16.79 -5.06
CA ARG A 469 -29.36 18.12 -5.55
C ARG A 469 -28.13 18.98 -5.64
N MET A 470 -27.98 19.63 -6.78
CA MET A 470 -26.93 20.61 -6.99
C MET A 470 -27.52 22.01 -7.00
N LEU A 471 -27.00 22.88 -6.16
CA LEU A 471 -27.53 24.24 -5.91
C LEU A 471 -26.43 25.29 -6.10
N LYS A 472 -26.80 26.56 -6.06
CA LYS A 472 -25.89 27.72 -6.13
C LYS A 472 -24.92 27.66 -7.31
N LYS A 473 -25.45 27.43 -8.53
CA LYS A 473 -24.64 27.32 -9.76
C LYS A 473 -23.51 26.26 -9.60
N ASP A 474 -23.87 25.06 -9.15
CA ASP A 474 -22.99 23.89 -8.95
C ASP A 474 -21.97 24.01 -7.80
N LYS A 475 -22.16 24.98 -6.91
CA LYS A 475 -21.28 25.15 -5.75
C LYS A 475 -21.70 24.30 -4.54
N LEU A 476 -22.95 23.91 -4.43
CA LEU A 476 -23.49 23.15 -3.32
C LEU A 476 -24.11 21.84 -3.79
N LEU A 477 -23.47 20.71 -3.47
CA LEU A 477 -23.99 19.38 -3.71
C LEU A 477 -24.54 18.81 -2.40
N LEU A 478 -25.81 18.43 -2.42
CA LEU A 478 -26.48 17.69 -1.35
C LEU A 478 -26.75 16.28 -1.85
N ARG A 479 -26.56 15.29 -0.99
CA ARG A 479 -26.90 13.88 -1.25
C ARG A 479 -27.51 13.29 0.02
N LEU A 480 -28.63 12.61 -0.16
CA LEU A 480 -29.24 11.78 0.87
C LEU A 480 -29.45 10.39 0.27
N THR A 481 -29.02 9.37 0.98
CA THR A 481 -29.23 7.97 0.59
C THR A 481 -29.73 7.18 1.79
N HIS A 482 -30.67 6.29 1.54
CA HIS A 482 -31.14 5.31 2.50
C HIS A 482 -31.00 3.92 1.91
N THR A 483 -30.40 3.02 2.64
CA THR A 483 -30.22 1.61 2.25
C THR A 483 -30.85 0.73 3.33
N TRP A 484 -31.71 -0.15 2.92
CA TRP A 484 -32.22 -1.24 3.73
C TRP A 484 -31.58 -2.53 3.27
N ASN A 485 -31.15 -3.36 4.22
CA ASN A 485 -30.63 -4.69 3.97
C ASN A 485 -31.25 -5.66 4.97
N ARG A 486 -31.63 -6.82 4.48
CA ARG A 486 -31.97 -7.98 5.30
C ARG A 486 -30.87 -9.02 5.20
N SER A 487 -30.37 -9.47 6.34
CA SER A 487 -29.35 -10.50 6.47
C SER A 487 -29.99 -11.72 7.10
N GLN A 488 -29.98 -12.83 6.38
CA GLN A 488 -30.55 -14.12 6.81
C GLN A 488 -29.37 -15.03 7.15
N LEU A 489 -29.29 -15.38 8.43
CA LEU A 489 -28.37 -16.37 8.97
C LEU A 489 -29.14 -17.65 9.27
N PRO A 490 -28.51 -18.80 9.53
CA PRO A 490 -29.20 -20.07 9.77
C PRO A 490 -30.23 -20.01 10.90
N ASP A 491 -29.96 -19.25 11.95
CA ASP A 491 -30.72 -19.18 13.20
C ASP A 491 -31.44 -17.84 13.42
N ARG A 492 -31.21 -16.84 12.53
CA ARG A 492 -31.76 -15.49 12.76
C ARG A 492 -31.88 -14.66 11.49
N MET A 493 -32.70 -13.64 11.55
CA MET A 493 -32.79 -12.57 10.58
C MET A 493 -32.50 -11.22 11.23
N ASP A 494 -31.72 -10.39 10.56
CA ASP A 494 -31.39 -9.04 11.00
C ASP A 494 -31.73 -8.03 9.89
N ASP A 495 -32.47 -6.98 10.24
CA ASP A 495 -32.70 -5.84 9.36
C ASP A 495 -31.73 -4.71 9.67
N ILE A 496 -31.10 -4.17 8.65
CA ILE A 496 -30.09 -3.10 8.77
C ILE A 496 -30.52 -1.92 7.91
N HIS A 497 -30.82 -0.81 8.56
CA HIS A 497 -31.12 0.46 7.94
C HIS A 497 -29.89 1.38 8.00
N SER A 498 -29.46 1.91 6.88
CA SER A 498 -28.34 2.85 6.81
C SER A 498 -28.78 4.10 6.07
N THR A 499 -28.79 5.21 6.77
CA THR A 499 -29.09 6.53 6.20
C THR A 499 -27.83 7.37 6.17
N HIS A 500 -27.49 7.92 5.02
CA HIS A 500 -26.32 8.76 4.86
C HIS A 500 -26.69 10.08 4.17
N PHE A 501 -26.36 11.17 4.83
CA PHE A 501 -26.43 12.52 4.29
C PHE A 501 -25.03 13.06 4.05
N SER A 502 -24.82 13.73 2.92
CA SER A 502 -23.59 14.47 2.66
C SER A 502 -23.87 15.80 1.98
N MET A 503 -23.10 16.79 2.37
CA MET A 503 -23.10 18.14 1.80
C MET A 503 -21.67 18.51 1.43
N ASN A 504 -21.47 18.93 0.19
CA ASN A 504 -20.22 19.53 -0.26
C ASN A 504 -20.53 20.95 -0.78
N TYR A 505 -20.02 21.96 -0.08
CA TYR A 505 -20.23 23.35 -0.42
C TYR A 505 -18.93 24.04 -0.79
N ARG A 506 -18.75 24.36 -2.04
CA ARG A 506 -17.66 25.19 -2.55
C ARG A 506 -18.02 26.66 -2.33
N LEU A 507 -17.53 27.21 -1.22
CA LEU A 507 -17.75 28.61 -0.86
C LEU A 507 -17.14 29.56 -1.90
N SER A 508 -15.92 29.22 -2.33
CA SER A 508 -15.19 29.86 -3.43
C SER A 508 -14.32 28.82 -4.14
N ASP A 509 -13.53 29.22 -5.13
CA ASP A 509 -12.58 28.31 -5.80
C ASP A 509 -11.48 27.82 -4.85
N ARG A 510 -11.28 28.55 -3.76
CA ARG A 510 -10.26 28.28 -2.74
C ARG A 510 -10.82 27.58 -1.49
N HIS A 511 -12.10 27.70 -1.19
CA HIS A 511 -12.70 27.27 0.07
C HIS A 511 -13.84 26.29 -0.14
N ALA A 512 -13.82 25.17 0.54
CA ALA A 512 -14.89 24.19 0.55
C ALA A 512 -15.21 23.71 1.96
N LEU A 513 -16.49 23.54 2.23
CA LEU A 513 -17.05 22.96 3.44
C LEU A 513 -17.66 21.61 3.11
N MET A 514 -17.40 20.62 3.94
CA MET A 514 -17.96 19.28 3.84
C MET A 514 -18.69 18.96 5.13
N LEU A 515 -19.91 18.43 5.02
CA LEU A 515 -20.67 17.88 6.13
C LEU A 515 -21.12 16.49 5.74
N SER A 516 -20.97 15.52 6.62
CA SER A 516 -21.58 14.21 6.47
C SER A 516 -22.19 13.75 7.79
N ALA A 517 -23.33 13.08 7.68
CA ALA A 517 -24.01 12.43 8.80
C ALA A 517 -24.45 11.04 8.36
N GLY A 518 -24.17 10.05 9.15
CA GLY A 518 -24.56 8.67 8.93
C GLY A 518 -25.24 8.09 10.17
N ASN A 519 -26.30 7.33 9.94
CA ASN A 519 -26.98 6.56 10.98
C ASN A 519 -27.14 5.13 10.48
N ILE A 520 -26.70 4.16 11.26
CA ILE A 520 -26.90 2.73 11.02
C ILE A 520 -27.72 2.19 12.19
N ARG A 521 -28.86 1.59 11.88
CA ARG A 521 -29.70 0.89 12.84
C ARG A 521 -29.79 -0.57 12.44
N ARG A 522 -29.41 -1.45 13.34
CA ARG A 522 -29.59 -2.89 13.19
C ARG A 522 -30.67 -3.37 14.16
N GLU A 523 -31.62 -4.10 13.64
CA GLU A 523 -32.66 -4.78 14.35
C GLU A 523 -32.38 -6.28 14.29
N GLY A 524 -32.63 -7.00 15.40
CA GLY A 524 -32.35 -8.44 15.53
C GLY A 524 -31.70 -8.75 16.87
N LEU A 525 -31.03 -9.90 16.98
CA LEU A 525 -30.49 -10.42 18.23
C LEU A 525 -29.51 -9.49 18.94
N GLN A 526 -28.73 -8.75 18.17
CA GLN A 526 -27.81 -7.72 18.67
C GLN A 526 -28.21 -6.37 18.06
N ALA A 527 -29.31 -5.82 18.54
CA ALA A 527 -29.78 -4.51 18.11
C ALA A 527 -28.80 -3.40 18.52
N PHE A 528 -28.48 -2.51 17.60
CA PHE A 528 -27.67 -1.33 17.91
C PHE A 528 -28.03 -0.16 16.99
N THR A 529 -27.68 1.03 17.45
CA THR A 529 -27.72 2.24 16.64
C THR A 529 -26.36 2.92 16.69
N GLU A 530 -25.79 3.14 15.51
CA GLU A 530 -24.52 3.85 15.33
C GLU A 530 -24.78 5.17 14.60
N THR A 531 -24.37 6.28 15.19
CA THR A 531 -24.47 7.61 14.57
C THR A 531 -23.08 8.21 14.43
N ARG A 532 -22.78 8.72 13.26
CA ARG A 532 -21.52 9.41 12.95
C ARG A 532 -21.80 10.73 12.24
N GLY A 533 -21.15 11.79 12.72
CA GLY A 533 -21.15 13.09 12.06
C GLY A 533 -19.72 13.52 11.74
N THR A 534 -19.52 14.16 10.60
CA THR A 534 -18.20 14.74 10.26
C THR A 534 -18.40 16.10 9.62
N VAL A 535 -17.66 17.07 10.12
CA VAL A 535 -17.54 18.41 9.52
C VAL A 535 -16.11 18.55 9.04
N GLY A 536 -15.95 18.93 7.77
CA GLY A 536 -14.66 19.16 7.16
C GLY A 536 -14.59 20.53 6.50
N TYR A 537 -13.42 21.14 6.59
CA TYR A 537 -13.12 22.37 5.87
C TYR A 537 -11.84 22.18 5.07
N ARG A 538 -11.83 22.68 3.86
CA ARG A 538 -10.67 22.66 2.97
C ARG A 538 -10.43 24.03 2.36
N MET A 539 -9.18 24.47 2.44
CA MET A 539 -8.71 25.68 1.80
C MET A 539 -7.62 25.35 0.78
N ARG A 540 -7.64 26.03 -0.38
CA ARG A 540 -6.58 26.01 -1.38
C ARG A 540 -6.10 27.46 -1.62
N PHE A 541 -4.83 27.66 -1.84
CA PHE A 541 -4.24 28.98 -2.09
C PHE A 541 -3.03 28.88 -3.03
#